data_51d57cdbd028d16302c5fa3418e16c11
#
_entry.id   51d57cdbd028d16302c5fa3418e16c11
#
_cell.length_a   1.000
_cell.length_b   1.000
_cell.length_c   1.000
_cell.angle_alpha   90.00
_cell.angle_beta   90.00
_cell.angle_gamma   90.00
#
_symmetry.space_group_name_H-M   'P 1'
#
loop_
_entity.id
_entity.type
_entity.pdbx_description
1 polymer ?
#
loop_
_entity_poly.entity_id
_entity_poly.type
_entity_poly.pdbx_seq_one_letter_code
_entity_poly.pdbx_strand_id
1 'polypeptide(L)'
;MKKGKLKYAVKRSATGLGLFALEPIPAGRRIIEYVGPLVLNEDVEKLRGKYFFGVNAKWAIDGSARANTARYINHSCRPNAEAFVSGRRVWVWSKRRISAGEEITYDYGQEYFDDLIKPVGC
;
A
#
# COMPACT_ATOMS: atom_id res chain seq x y z
N MET A 1 9.13 19.52 -20.14
CA MET A 1 9.88 18.29 -19.85
C MET A 1 9.05 17.35 -19.01
N LYS A 2 8.90 16.11 -19.46
CA LYS A 2 8.20 15.12 -18.65
C LYS A 2 8.99 14.79 -17.41
N LYS A 3 8.30 14.77 -16.27
CA LYS A 3 8.88 14.15 -15.09
C LYS A 3 9.04 12.65 -15.36
N GLY A 4 10.19 12.10 -15.08
CA GLY A 4 10.40 10.67 -15.19
C GLY A 4 9.47 9.92 -14.25
N LYS A 5 9.14 8.68 -14.61
CA LYS A 5 8.44 7.80 -13.69
C LYS A 5 9.34 7.51 -12.51
N LEU A 6 8.73 7.44 -11.33
CA LEU A 6 9.43 6.95 -10.16
C LEU A 6 9.82 5.50 -10.39
N LYS A 7 11.03 5.14 -9.95
CA LYS A 7 11.51 3.76 -10.10
C LYS A 7 11.41 3.03 -8.77
N TYR A 8 10.73 1.92 -8.80
CA TYR A 8 10.61 1.01 -7.67
C TYR A 8 10.51 -0.42 -8.19
N ALA A 9 10.75 -1.39 -7.32
CA ALA A 9 10.70 -2.80 -7.69
C ALA A 9 10.24 -3.65 -6.51
N VAL A 10 9.62 -4.78 -6.84
CA VAL A 10 9.28 -5.79 -5.86
C VAL A 10 10.52 -6.62 -5.60
N LYS A 11 10.91 -6.73 -4.32
CA LYS A 11 12.08 -7.51 -3.91
C LYS A 11 11.77 -8.24 -2.61
N ARG A 12 12.64 -9.16 -2.22
CA ARG A 12 12.51 -9.82 -0.92
C ARG A 12 12.77 -8.83 0.21
N SER A 13 11.88 -8.88 1.20
CA SER A 13 12.03 -8.16 2.45
C SER A 13 12.20 -9.18 3.58
N ALA A 14 12.31 -8.70 4.82
CA ALA A 14 12.43 -9.56 5.99
C ALA A 14 11.21 -10.47 6.20
N THR A 15 10.05 -10.08 5.67
CA THR A 15 8.78 -10.79 5.92
C THR A 15 8.17 -11.37 4.64
N GLY A 16 8.90 -11.44 3.55
CA GLY A 16 8.41 -11.93 2.26
C GLY A 16 8.77 -10.97 1.16
N LEU A 17 7.79 -10.57 0.34
CA LEU A 17 8.02 -9.58 -0.71
C LEU A 17 7.69 -8.18 -0.20
N GLY A 18 8.39 -7.19 -0.71
CA GLY A 18 8.14 -5.79 -0.42
C GLY A 18 8.38 -4.94 -1.65
N LEU A 19 7.96 -3.68 -1.59
CA LEU A 19 8.18 -2.70 -2.66
C LEU A 19 9.32 -1.78 -2.23
N PHE A 20 10.35 -1.66 -3.07
CA PHE A 20 11.55 -0.90 -2.74
C PHE A 20 11.79 0.21 -3.75
N ALA A 21 12.23 1.36 -3.26
CA ALA A 21 12.66 2.46 -4.13
C ALA A 21 13.97 2.10 -4.80
N LEU A 22 14.07 2.30 -6.11
CA LEU A 22 15.31 2.11 -6.85
C LEU A 22 16.10 3.40 -6.99
N GLU A 23 15.42 4.53 -6.83
CA GLU A 23 16.00 5.86 -6.84
C GLU A 23 15.39 6.67 -5.70
N PRO A 24 16.04 7.76 -5.26
CA PRO A 24 15.45 8.58 -4.20
C PRO A 24 14.07 9.12 -4.62
N ILE A 25 13.14 9.11 -3.69
CA ILE A 25 11.81 9.67 -3.87
C ILE A 25 11.68 10.88 -2.95
N PRO A 26 11.44 12.08 -3.49
CA PRO A 26 11.23 13.26 -2.64
C PRO A 26 9.99 13.13 -1.75
N ALA A 27 9.95 13.84 -0.65
CA ALA A 27 8.77 13.92 0.19
C ALA A 27 7.60 14.52 -0.60
N GLY A 28 6.37 14.08 -0.30
CA GLY A 28 5.18 14.65 -0.91
C GLY A 28 4.96 14.22 -2.37
N ARG A 29 5.55 13.13 -2.81
CA ARG A 29 5.37 12.60 -4.17
C ARG A 29 4.33 11.49 -4.18
N ARG A 30 3.45 11.55 -5.16
CA ARG A 30 2.53 10.45 -5.42
C ARG A 30 3.32 9.30 -6.05
N ILE A 31 3.30 8.14 -5.42
CA ILE A 31 4.13 7.01 -5.81
C ILE A 31 3.37 6.04 -6.70
N ILE A 32 2.24 5.54 -6.23
CA ILE A 32 1.53 4.45 -6.90
C ILE A 32 0.06 4.46 -6.49
N GLU A 33 -0.79 3.91 -7.36
CA GLU A 33 -2.20 3.70 -7.05
C GLU A 33 -2.44 2.25 -6.63
N TYR A 34 -3.24 2.07 -5.58
CA TYR A 34 -3.73 0.75 -5.17
C TYR A 34 -4.95 0.43 -6.00
N VAL A 35 -4.84 -0.53 -6.91
CA VAL A 35 -5.85 -0.76 -7.94
C VAL A 35 -6.51 -2.13 -7.83
N GLY A 36 -7.76 -2.20 -8.28
CA GLY A 36 -8.51 -3.43 -8.33
C GLY A 36 -10.00 -3.14 -8.44
N PRO A 37 -10.81 -4.19 -8.64
CA PRO A 37 -12.26 -4.01 -8.70
C PRO A 37 -12.81 -3.60 -7.34
N LEU A 38 -13.90 -2.85 -7.37
CA LEU A 38 -14.64 -2.52 -6.16
C LEU A 38 -15.50 -3.71 -5.74
N VAL A 39 -15.49 -4.00 -4.46
CA VAL A 39 -16.33 -5.03 -3.85
C VAL A 39 -17.06 -4.43 -2.65
N LEU A 40 -18.18 -5.01 -2.27
CA LEU A 40 -18.92 -4.55 -1.11
C LEU A 40 -18.18 -4.92 0.17
N ASN A 41 -18.11 -3.99 1.12
CA ASN A 41 -17.47 -4.25 2.41
C ASN A 41 -18.08 -5.47 3.10
N GLU A 42 -19.39 -5.65 2.97
CA GLU A 42 -20.08 -6.80 3.57
C GLU A 42 -19.63 -8.14 3.01
N ASP A 43 -19.04 -8.14 1.82
CA ASP A 43 -18.57 -9.38 1.17
C ASP A 43 -17.10 -9.68 1.43
N VAL A 44 -16.35 -8.77 2.02
CA VAL A 44 -14.90 -8.93 2.20
C VAL A 44 -14.55 -10.20 2.96
N GLU A 45 -15.24 -10.50 4.05
CA GLU A 45 -14.99 -11.71 4.82
C GLU A 45 -15.24 -12.97 4.01
N LYS A 46 -16.27 -12.96 3.17
CA LYS A 46 -16.64 -14.11 2.33
C LYS A 46 -15.59 -14.38 1.26
N LEU A 47 -14.90 -13.33 0.80
CA LEU A 47 -13.94 -13.45 -0.29
C LEU A 47 -12.58 -13.97 0.17
N ARG A 48 -12.32 -13.95 1.48
CA ARG A 48 -11.10 -14.49 2.12
C ARG A 48 -9.79 -13.96 1.54
N GLY A 49 -9.80 -12.81 0.91
CA GLY A 49 -8.60 -12.20 0.38
C GLY A 49 -7.81 -11.48 1.47
N LYS A 50 -6.55 -11.17 1.14
CA LYS A 50 -5.66 -10.40 2.04
C LYS A 50 -5.48 -8.96 1.61
N TYR A 51 -5.92 -8.63 0.40
CA TYR A 51 -5.56 -7.37 -0.24
C TYR A 51 -6.83 -6.55 -0.48
N PHE A 52 -7.48 -6.16 0.62
CA PHE A 52 -8.65 -5.30 0.54
C PHE A 52 -8.32 -3.95 1.14
N PHE A 53 -8.71 -2.89 0.44
CA PHE A 53 -8.54 -1.53 0.92
C PHE A 53 -9.90 -0.84 0.96
N GLY A 54 -10.40 -0.55 2.16
CA GLY A 54 -11.68 0.13 2.32
C GLY A 54 -11.61 1.57 1.84
N VAL A 55 -12.53 1.96 0.96
CA VAL A 55 -12.56 3.32 0.43
C VAL A 55 -13.67 4.15 1.04
N ASN A 56 -14.74 3.53 1.48
CA ASN A 56 -15.84 4.21 2.19
C ASN A 56 -16.67 3.19 2.97
N ALA A 57 -17.82 3.62 3.49
CA ALA A 57 -18.67 2.76 4.31
C ALA A 57 -19.21 1.54 3.56
N LYS A 58 -19.27 1.60 2.24
CA LYS A 58 -19.90 0.56 1.41
C LYS A 58 -18.90 -0.26 0.61
N TRP A 59 -17.82 0.35 0.12
CA TRP A 59 -16.95 -0.24 -0.88
C TRP A 59 -15.53 -0.44 -0.39
N ALA A 60 -14.89 -1.48 -0.91
CA ALA A 60 -13.45 -1.71 -0.78
C ALA A 60 -12.87 -2.07 -2.15
N ILE A 61 -11.58 -1.89 -2.32
CA ILE A 61 -10.85 -2.34 -3.49
C ILE A 61 -10.28 -3.72 -3.20
N ASP A 62 -10.55 -4.68 -4.10
CA ASP A 62 -9.89 -5.97 -4.06
C ASP A 62 -8.58 -5.85 -4.85
N GLY A 63 -7.48 -5.73 -4.13
CA GLY A 63 -6.15 -5.53 -4.71
C GLY A 63 -5.36 -6.81 -4.91
N SER A 64 -6.00 -7.97 -4.98
CA SER A 64 -5.31 -9.25 -5.04
C SER A 64 -4.66 -9.56 -6.38
N ALA A 65 -5.02 -8.87 -7.46
CA ALA A 65 -4.42 -9.11 -8.77
C ALA A 65 -2.94 -8.69 -8.79
N ARG A 66 -2.11 -9.45 -9.50
CA ARG A 66 -0.68 -9.14 -9.62
C ARG A 66 -0.42 -7.78 -10.27
N ALA A 67 -1.33 -7.32 -11.12
CA ALA A 67 -1.21 -6.00 -11.74
C ALA A 67 -1.26 -4.87 -10.71
N ASN A 68 -1.80 -5.13 -9.51
CA ASN A 68 -1.77 -4.17 -8.42
C ASN A 68 -0.43 -4.27 -7.69
N THR A 69 0.58 -3.58 -8.19
CA THR A 69 1.93 -3.59 -7.59
C THR A 69 1.90 -3.05 -6.16
N ALA A 70 0.98 -2.15 -5.84
CA ALA A 70 0.86 -1.60 -4.49
C ALA A 70 0.54 -2.65 -3.43
N ARG A 71 0.03 -3.82 -3.83
CA ARG A 71 -0.25 -4.91 -2.89
C ARG A 71 0.99 -5.40 -2.15
N TYR A 72 2.17 -5.16 -2.71
CA TYR A 72 3.43 -5.60 -2.11
C TYR A 72 3.98 -4.62 -1.07
N ILE A 73 3.32 -3.46 -0.89
CA ILE A 73 3.75 -2.51 0.15
C ILE A 73 3.40 -3.10 1.50
N ASN A 74 4.39 -3.25 2.36
CA ASN A 74 4.22 -3.81 3.69
C ASN A 74 3.80 -2.75 4.70
N HIS A 75 3.21 -3.21 5.80
CA HIS A 75 2.86 -2.37 6.92
C HIS A 75 4.10 -1.95 7.71
N SER A 76 4.09 -0.73 8.23
CA SER A 76 5.04 -0.28 9.23
C SER A 76 4.34 0.68 10.18
N CYS A 77 4.68 0.60 11.47
CA CYS A 77 4.22 1.58 12.45
C CYS A 77 5.02 2.88 12.37
N ARG A 78 6.13 2.88 11.61
CA ARG A 78 6.94 4.06 11.33
C ARG A 78 7.11 4.19 9.82
N PRO A 79 6.01 4.44 9.10
CA PRO A 79 6.03 4.36 7.65
C PRO A 79 6.71 5.57 7.01
N ASN A 80 7.18 5.37 5.79
CA ASN A 80 7.70 6.47 4.97
C ASN A 80 6.70 6.93 3.90
N ALA A 81 5.53 6.31 3.85
CA ALA A 81 4.50 6.67 2.90
C ALA A 81 3.12 6.66 3.58
N GLU A 82 2.13 7.22 2.91
CA GLU A 82 0.75 7.27 3.38
C GLU A 82 -0.18 6.95 2.22
N ALA A 83 -1.30 6.29 2.52
CA ALA A 83 -2.34 6.03 1.55
C ALA A 83 -3.48 7.02 1.77
N PHE A 84 -3.99 7.59 0.67
CA PHE A 84 -5.10 8.54 0.71
C PHE A 84 -6.20 8.06 -0.23
N VAL A 85 -7.43 8.14 0.26
CA VAL A 85 -8.62 7.82 -0.53
C VAL A 85 -9.12 9.10 -1.17
N SER A 86 -9.33 9.06 -2.48
CA SER A 86 -9.94 10.14 -3.25
C SER A 86 -11.07 9.55 -4.08
N GLY A 87 -12.32 9.81 -3.66
CA GLY A 87 -13.47 9.14 -4.25
C GLY A 87 -13.42 7.64 -4.00
N ARG A 88 -13.29 6.84 -5.06
CA ARG A 88 -13.15 5.39 -4.96
C ARG A 88 -11.76 4.91 -5.37
N ARG A 89 -10.79 5.83 -5.34
CA ARG A 89 -9.40 5.54 -5.70
C ARG A 89 -8.52 5.71 -4.49
N VAL A 90 -7.43 4.95 -4.46
CA VAL A 90 -6.46 5.01 -3.36
C VAL A 90 -5.09 5.27 -3.95
N TRP A 91 -4.43 6.30 -3.45
CA TRP A 91 -3.09 6.68 -3.87
C TRP A 91 -2.13 6.64 -2.71
N VAL A 92 -0.93 6.15 -2.95
CA VAL A 92 0.15 6.12 -1.95
C VAL A 92 1.13 7.25 -2.25
N TRP A 93 1.43 8.06 -1.23
CA TRP A 93 2.30 9.23 -1.32
C TRP A 93 3.44 9.08 -0.33
N SER A 94 4.61 9.62 -0.69
CA SER A 94 5.72 9.67 0.27
C SER A 94 5.44 10.72 1.36
N LYS A 95 5.64 10.33 2.63
CA LYS A 95 5.53 11.24 3.79
C LYS A 95 6.80 12.03 3.96
N ARG A 96 7.92 11.43 3.63
CA ARG A 96 9.25 11.99 3.73
C ARG A 96 10.07 11.51 2.54
N ARG A 97 11.27 12.02 2.43
CA ARG A 97 12.20 11.52 1.42
C ARG A 97 12.46 10.02 1.67
N ILE A 98 12.41 9.25 0.61
CA ILE A 98 12.72 7.82 0.64
C ILE A 98 14.00 7.61 -0.15
N SER A 99 14.99 6.98 0.49
CA SER A 99 16.29 6.77 -0.14
C SER A 99 16.25 5.60 -1.12
N ALA A 100 17.17 5.62 -2.09
CA ALA A 100 17.34 4.47 -2.98
C ALA A 100 17.64 3.24 -2.15
N GLY A 101 16.99 2.12 -2.45
CA GLY A 101 17.14 0.88 -1.71
C GLY A 101 16.27 0.76 -0.47
N GLU A 102 15.59 1.82 -0.09
CA GLU A 102 14.71 1.79 1.08
C GLU A 102 13.37 1.16 0.73
N GLU A 103 12.83 0.35 1.64
CA GLU A 103 11.51 -0.25 1.45
C GLU A 103 10.43 0.81 1.63
N ILE A 104 9.46 0.83 0.73
CA ILE A 104 8.30 1.71 0.81
C ILE A 104 7.27 1.02 1.71
N THR A 105 6.81 1.71 2.75
CA THR A 105 5.86 1.16 3.72
C THR A 105 4.80 2.19 4.05
N TYR A 106 3.62 1.72 4.46
CA TYR A 106 2.61 2.60 5.01
C TYR A 106 1.87 1.90 6.16
N ASP A 107 1.17 2.68 6.96
CA ASP A 107 0.40 2.15 8.07
C ASP A 107 -0.95 1.68 7.52
N TYR A 108 -1.24 0.39 7.67
CA TYR A 108 -2.48 -0.21 7.18
C TYR A 108 -3.72 0.29 7.93
N GLY A 109 -3.52 0.95 9.07
CA GLY A 109 -4.61 1.42 9.90
C GLY A 109 -4.81 0.53 11.11
N GLN A 110 -5.41 1.11 12.14
CA GLN A 110 -5.53 0.47 13.45
C GLN A 110 -6.30 -0.84 13.40
N GLU A 111 -7.40 -0.85 12.66
CA GLU A 111 -8.26 -2.02 12.58
C GLU A 111 -7.55 -3.22 11.97
N TYR A 112 -6.86 -2.99 10.85
CA TYR A 112 -6.10 -4.04 10.18
C TYR A 112 -4.96 -4.52 11.10
N PHE A 113 -4.28 -3.58 11.76
CA PHE A 113 -3.18 -3.91 12.66
C PHE A 113 -3.66 -4.80 13.80
N ASP A 114 -4.78 -4.46 14.44
CA ASP A 114 -5.29 -5.22 15.57
C ASP A 114 -5.67 -6.64 15.19
N ASP A 115 -6.25 -6.84 14.01
CA ASP A 115 -6.74 -8.14 13.59
C ASP A 115 -5.66 -9.04 13.00
N LEU A 116 -4.70 -8.48 12.28
CA LEU A 116 -3.74 -9.26 11.49
C LEU A 116 -2.28 -9.07 11.89
N ILE A 117 -1.89 -7.88 12.33
CA ILE A 117 -0.49 -7.53 12.58
C ILE A 117 -0.14 -7.57 14.07
N LYS A 118 -1.00 -7.04 14.91
CA LYS A 118 -0.73 -6.91 16.33
C LYS A 118 -0.29 -8.21 17.01
N PRO A 119 -0.86 -9.36 16.69
CA PRO A 119 -0.44 -10.61 17.36
C PRO A 119 1.03 -10.94 17.15
N VAL A 120 1.64 -10.47 16.06
CA VAL A 120 3.06 -10.72 15.76
C VAL A 120 3.93 -9.49 15.95
N GLY A 121 3.33 -8.39 16.38
CA GLY A 121 4.04 -7.14 16.60
C GLY A 121 4.25 -6.35 15.33
N CYS A 122 4.83 -5.18 15.50
CA CYS A 122 5.11 -4.27 14.39
C CYS A 122 6.59 -4.29 14.02
#